data_f1803fc61d1cb2ade2b3c1003dbaf467
#
_entry.id   f1803fc61d1cb2ade2b3c1003dbaf467
#
_cell.length_a   1.000
_cell.length_b   1.000
_cell.length_c   1.000
_cell.angle_alpha   90.00
_cell.angle_beta   90.00
_cell.angle_gamma   90.00
#
_symmetry.space_group_name_H-M   'P 1'
#
loop_
_entity.id
_entity.type
_entity.pdbx_description
1 polymer ?
#
loop_
_entity_poly.entity_id
_entity_poly.type
_entity_poly.pdbx_seq_one_letter_code
_entity_poly.pdbx_strand_id
1 'polypeptide(L)'
;ASDENITAVSREDGSGTRGAFIELFGIEQKDKDGNKVDKTTSSVQITNSTSVMMTTVAENKAAIGYISLGSLNDTVKAVKIDGAEASVDTVKDGSYKIVRPFNIVTKDKLSKQAQDFENYIMSADGQKIIQDNGYIKADEKAPAYKSNGAKGKVVVGGSSSVTPVMEKLKEAYAKANKDVTVEVQQSDSTTGVTNAIEGTCDIGMASRDLADSEAKKGVKATVIAKDGIAVIVNKDSKVDELTSAQVKDIYTGKTTKLSLIHISEPTRLLSIS
;
A
#
# COMPACT_ATOMS: atom_id res chain seq x y z
N ALA A 1 -2.74 -30.46 12.02
CA ALA A 1 -3.07 -29.40 11.06
C ALA A 1 -4.59 -29.26 11.03
N SER A 2 -5.12 -28.08 11.29
CA SER A 2 -6.57 -27.85 11.21
C SER A 2 -7.02 -27.95 9.76
N ASP A 3 -8.09 -28.67 9.51
CA ASP A 3 -8.72 -28.78 8.18
C ASP A 3 -9.63 -27.56 7.90
N GLU A 4 -9.30 -26.42 8.51
CA GLU A 4 -10.04 -25.17 8.37
C GLU A 4 -9.84 -24.55 6.98
N ASN A 5 -10.94 -24.04 6.44
CA ASN A 5 -10.90 -23.29 5.21
C ASN A 5 -10.24 -21.93 5.43
N ILE A 6 -9.38 -21.53 4.52
CA ILE A 6 -8.77 -20.20 4.51
C ILE A 6 -9.84 -19.18 4.13
N THR A 7 -9.94 -18.11 4.92
CA THR A 7 -10.70 -16.92 4.55
C THR A 7 -9.75 -15.90 3.93
N ALA A 8 -9.62 -15.90 2.61
CA ALA A 8 -8.86 -14.87 1.91
C ALA A 8 -9.65 -13.55 1.93
N VAL A 9 -9.00 -12.49 2.40
CA VAL A 9 -9.59 -11.15 2.49
C VAL A 9 -8.87 -10.24 1.50
N SER A 10 -9.61 -9.59 0.62
CA SER A 10 -9.10 -8.68 -0.39
C SER A 10 -9.67 -7.28 -0.20
N ARG A 11 -9.24 -6.36 -1.05
CA ARG A 11 -9.68 -4.98 -1.06
C ARG A 11 -10.63 -4.73 -2.23
N GLU A 12 -11.32 -3.61 -2.16
CA GLU A 12 -12.19 -3.05 -3.19
C GLU A 12 -11.45 -2.79 -4.52
N ASP A 13 -12.18 -2.71 -5.62
CA ASP A 13 -11.60 -2.58 -6.97
C ASP A 13 -10.76 -1.30 -7.17
N GLY A 14 -11.14 -0.19 -6.55
CA GLY A 14 -10.38 1.07 -6.59
C GLY A 14 -9.10 1.09 -5.76
N SER A 15 -8.87 0.06 -4.93
CA SER A 15 -7.72 0.00 -4.03
C SER A 15 -6.38 -0.10 -4.77
N GLY A 16 -5.51 0.90 -4.58
CA GLY A 16 -4.14 0.82 -5.06
C GLY A 16 -3.32 -0.29 -4.39
N THR A 17 -3.65 -0.64 -3.15
CA THR A 17 -3.03 -1.78 -2.45
C THR A 17 -3.38 -3.09 -3.11
N ARG A 18 -4.66 -3.29 -3.50
CA ARG A 18 -5.06 -4.46 -4.28
C ARG A 18 -4.33 -4.50 -5.62
N GLY A 19 -4.31 -3.38 -6.36
CA GLY A 19 -3.62 -3.32 -7.64
C GLY A 19 -2.15 -3.71 -7.55
N ALA A 20 -1.40 -3.14 -6.60
CA ALA A 20 0.00 -3.49 -6.38
C ALA A 20 0.17 -4.95 -5.89
N PHE A 21 -0.70 -5.43 -5.00
CA PHE A 21 -0.67 -6.79 -4.49
C PHE A 21 -0.84 -7.83 -5.61
N ILE A 22 -1.87 -7.69 -6.45
CA ILE A 22 -2.15 -8.65 -7.51
C ILE A 22 -1.07 -8.65 -8.61
N GLU A 23 -0.46 -7.49 -8.87
CA GLU A 23 0.67 -7.37 -9.80
C GLU A 23 1.92 -8.05 -9.23
N LEU A 24 2.33 -7.71 -8.00
CA LEU A 24 3.56 -8.21 -7.36
C LEU A 24 3.54 -9.72 -7.10
N PHE A 25 2.38 -10.30 -6.79
CA PHE A 25 2.22 -11.74 -6.64
C PHE A 25 1.84 -12.47 -7.94
N GLY A 26 1.74 -11.75 -9.07
CA GLY A 26 1.39 -12.34 -10.36
C GLY A 26 -0.02 -12.96 -10.40
N ILE A 27 -0.94 -12.44 -9.57
CA ILE A 27 -2.36 -12.78 -9.59
C ILE A 27 -3.02 -12.11 -10.79
N GLU A 28 -2.59 -10.87 -11.13
CA GLU A 28 -2.94 -10.22 -12.39
C GLU A 28 -2.24 -10.92 -13.53
N GLN A 29 -2.99 -11.27 -14.57
CA GLN A 29 -2.48 -11.97 -15.74
C GLN A 29 -2.94 -11.26 -17.01
N LYS A 30 -2.16 -11.36 -18.09
CA LYS A 30 -2.58 -10.89 -19.41
C LYS A 30 -3.52 -11.91 -20.05
N ASP A 31 -4.63 -11.43 -20.60
CA ASP A 31 -5.50 -12.21 -21.44
C ASP A 31 -4.90 -12.42 -22.87
N LYS A 32 -5.66 -13.05 -23.76
CA LYS A 32 -5.23 -13.31 -25.15
C LYS A 32 -5.02 -12.03 -25.97
N ASP A 33 -5.66 -10.95 -25.57
CA ASP A 33 -5.59 -9.63 -26.21
C ASP A 33 -4.54 -8.73 -25.56
N GLY A 34 -3.84 -9.23 -24.53
CA GLY A 34 -2.80 -8.51 -23.80
C GLY A 34 -3.31 -7.61 -22.68
N ASN A 35 -4.62 -7.62 -22.40
CA ASN A 35 -5.20 -6.85 -21.31
C ASN A 35 -4.88 -7.49 -19.97
N LYS A 36 -4.62 -6.65 -18.97
CA LYS A 36 -4.43 -7.08 -17.58
C LYS A 36 -5.77 -7.50 -16.97
N VAL A 37 -5.83 -8.71 -16.44
CA VAL A 37 -7.02 -9.29 -15.81
C VAL A 37 -6.68 -9.75 -14.41
N ASP A 38 -7.41 -9.23 -13.42
CA ASP A 38 -7.35 -9.70 -12.04
C ASP A 38 -7.96 -11.11 -11.94
N LYS A 39 -7.17 -12.08 -11.50
CA LYS A 39 -7.57 -13.47 -11.28
C LYS A 39 -7.90 -13.80 -9.83
N THR A 40 -8.10 -12.78 -9.00
CA THR A 40 -8.58 -12.98 -7.63
C THR A 40 -9.89 -13.77 -7.66
N THR A 41 -9.96 -14.84 -6.86
CA THR A 41 -11.18 -15.67 -6.79
C THR A 41 -12.36 -14.86 -6.25
N SER A 42 -13.56 -15.14 -6.76
CA SER A 42 -14.79 -14.48 -6.28
C SER A 42 -15.20 -14.87 -4.86
N SER A 43 -14.54 -15.88 -4.28
CA SER A 43 -14.80 -16.32 -2.90
C SER A 43 -14.11 -15.50 -1.83
N VAL A 44 -13.29 -14.50 -2.19
CA VAL A 44 -12.63 -13.62 -1.21
C VAL A 44 -13.64 -12.70 -0.53
N GLN A 45 -13.41 -12.43 0.75
CA GLN A 45 -14.12 -11.37 1.45
C GLN A 45 -13.53 -10.01 1.04
N ILE A 46 -14.38 -9.05 0.67
CA ILE A 46 -13.93 -7.71 0.27
C ILE A 46 -14.06 -6.73 1.43
N THR A 47 -13.02 -5.94 1.63
CA THR A 47 -12.97 -4.81 2.57
C THR A 47 -12.66 -3.51 1.82
N ASN A 48 -13.07 -2.38 2.40
CA ASN A 48 -12.99 -1.06 1.74
C ASN A 48 -11.96 -0.11 2.37
N SER A 49 -11.13 -0.58 3.29
CA SER A 49 -10.07 0.23 3.90
C SER A 49 -9.01 -0.63 4.58
N THR A 50 -7.86 -0.03 4.87
CA THR A 50 -6.76 -0.67 5.61
C THR A 50 -7.19 -1.08 7.02
N SER A 51 -7.93 -0.21 7.73
CA SER A 51 -8.40 -0.50 9.09
C SER A 51 -9.41 -1.64 9.13
N VAL A 52 -10.36 -1.68 8.19
CA VAL A 52 -11.34 -2.79 8.10
C VAL A 52 -10.64 -4.10 7.75
N MET A 53 -9.64 -4.09 6.86
CA MET A 53 -8.80 -5.26 6.59
C MET A 53 -8.15 -5.81 7.87
N MET A 54 -7.52 -4.94 8.65
CA MET A 54 -6.86 -5.33 9.90
C MET A 54 -7.84 -5.92 10.90
N THR A 55 -8.97 -5.26 11.14
CA THR A 55 -10.02 -5.76 12.05
C THR A 55 -10.55 -7.13 11.59
N THR A 56 -10.86 -7.28 10.30
CA THR A 56 -11.35 -8.54 9.74
C THR A 56 -10.37 -9.69 9.97
N VAL A 57 -9.07 -9.46 9.76
CA VAL A 57 -8.04 -10.48 10.00
C VAL A 57 -7.84 -10.74 11.49
N ALA A 58 -7.88 -9.70 12.32
CA ALA A 58 -7.73 -9.84 13.76
C ALA A 58 -8.87 -10.65 14.41
N GLU A 59 -10.07 -10.58 13.86
CA GLU A 59 -11.27 -11.27 14.39
C GLU A 59 -11.48 -12.69 13.82
N ASN A 60 -10.74 -13.07 12.78
CA ASN A 60 -10.88 -14.38 12.13
C ASN A 60 -9.57 -15.17 12.11
N LYS A 61 -9.48 -16.27 12.87
CA LYS A 61 -8.27 -17.11 12.97
C LYS A 61 -7.84 -17.77 11.67
N ALA A 62 -8.75 -17.97 10.73
CA ALA A 62 -8.50 -18.55 9.42
C ALA A 62 -8.26 -17.48 8.32
N ALA A 63 -8.29 -16.20 8.68
CA ALA A 63 -8.15 -15.13 7.71
C ALA A 63 -6.68 -14.88 7.31
N ILE A 64 -6.51 -14.57 6.03
CA ILE A 64 -5.31 -14.01 5.43
C ILE A 64 -5.68 -12.74 4.68
N GLY A 65 -4.92 -11.67 4.88
CA GLY A 65 -5.12 -10.38 4.25
C GLY A 65 -3.80 -9.71 3.90
N TYR A 66 -3.85 -8.45 3.49
CA TYR A 66 -2.66 -7.66 3.19
C TYR A 66 -2.89 -6.18 3.46
N ILE A 67 -1.85 -5.52 3.95
CA ILE A 67 -1.88 -4.10 4.31
C ILE A 67 -0.56 -3.41 3.97
N SER A 68 -0.55 -2.08 4.01
CA SER A 68 0.67 -1.28 4.11
C SER A 68 1.51 -1.70 5.32
N LEU A 69 2.80 -1.91 5.13
CA LEU A 69 3.74 -2.22 6.21
C LEU A 69 3.76 -1.12 7.28
N GLY A 70 3.67 0.15 6.87
CA GLY A 70 3.61 1.28 7.80
C GLY A 70 2.35 1.32 8.67
N SER A 71 1.32 0.54 8.35
CA SER A 71 0.10 0.39 9.15
C SER A 71 0.14 -0.83 10.07
N LEU A 72 1.17 -1.68 9.96
CA LEU A 72 1.28 -2.89 10.76
C LEU A 72 1.39 -2.56 12.25
N ASN A 73 0.59 -3.25 13.05
CA ASN A 73 0.61 -3.16 14.51
C ASN A 73 0.40 -4.55 15.13
N ASP A 74 0.36 -4.63 16.45
CA ASP A 74 0.29 -5.88 17.19
C ASP A 74 -1.11 -6.52 17.28
N THR A 75 -2.10 -6.03 16.56
CA THR A 75 -3.42 -6.68 16.43
C THR A 75 -3.43 -7.84 15.46
N VAL A 76 -2.49 -7.87 14.50
CA VAL A 76 -2.31 -8.90 13.50
C VAL A 76 -0.85 -9.34 13.42
N LYS A 77 -0.56 -10.43 12.73
CA LYS A 77 0.80 -10.93 12.50
C LYS A 77 1.14 -10.86 11.02
N ALA A 78 2.28 -10.24 10.67
CA ALA A 78 2.83 -10.34 9.33
C ALA A 78 3.55 -11.69 9.17
N VAL A 79 3.39 -12.32 8.01
CA VAL A 79 4.11 -13.54 7.64
C VAL A 79 5.33 -13.19 6.79
N LYS A 80 6.37 -14.01 6.87
CA LYS A 80 7.52 -13.92 5.95
C LYS A 80 7.06 -14.31 4.54
N ILE A 81 7.64 -13.66 3.55
CA ILE A 81 7.43 -14.00 2.14
C ILE A 81 8.76 -14.40 1.53
N ASP A 82 8.81 -15.62 0.99
CA ASP A 82 10.04 -16.21 0.40
C ASP A 82 11.27 -16.09 1.34
N GLY A 83 11.07 -16.32 2.63
CA GLY A 83 12.07 -16.25 3.68
C GLY A 83 12.36 -14.83 4.23
N ALA A 84 11.86 -13.79 3.61
CA ALA A 84 12.09 -12.41 4.04
C ALA A 84 10.98 -11.89 4.96
N GLU A 85 11.36 -11.23 6.05
CA GLU A 85 10.41 -10.52 6.92
C GLU A 85 9.89 -9.25 6.26
N ALA A 86 8.63 -8.90 6.52
CA ALA A 86 8.08 -7.62 6.15
C ALA A 86 8.53 -6.55 7.17
N SER A 87 9.62 -5.88 6.90
CA SER A 87 10.19 -4.82 7.75
C SER A 87 10.77 -3.68 6.91
N VAL A 88 10.96 -2.52 7.54
CA VAL A 88 11.60 -1.37 6.88
C VAL A 88 13.01 -1.72 6.41
N ASP A 89 13.77 -2.46 7.22
CA ASP A 89 15.15 -2.82 6.90
C ASP A 89 15.23 -3.76 5.70
N THR A 90 14.37 -4.78 5.64
CA THR A 90 14.34 -5.74 4.52
C THR A 90 13.77 -5.14 3.24
N VAL A 91 12.92 -4.12 3.34
CA VAL A 91 12.49 -3.33 2.18
C VAL A 91 13.66 -2.45 1.67
N LYS A 92 14.42 -1.82 2.57
CA LYS A 92 15.57 -0.98 2.21
C LYS A 92 16.70 -1.77 1.56
N ASP A 93 17.05 -2.93 2.13
CA ASP A 93 18.14 -3.76 1.59
C ASP A 93 17.71 -4.58 0.36
N GLY A 94 16.41 -4.56 0.03
CA GLY A 94 15.82 -5.21 -1.12
C GLY A 94 15.61 -6.72 -0.97
N SER A 95 15.75 -7.30 0.22
CA SER A 95 15.44 -8.71 0.47
C SER A 95 13.93 -8.96 0.47
N TYR A 96 13.11 -8.02 0.98
CA TYR A 96 11.66 -8.06 0.85
C TYR A 96 11.23 -7.40 -0.46
N LYS A 97 10.56 -8.15 -1.34
CA LYS A 97 10.28 -7.73 -2.71
C LYS A 97 8.90 -7.11 -2.92
N ILE A 98 8.00 -7.24 -1.94
CA ILE A 98 6.61 -6.77 -2.08
C ILE A 98 6.55 -5.30 -1.68
N VAL A 99 6.98 -4.44 -2.60
CA VAL A 99 7.20 -3.01 -2.39
C VAL A 99 6.51 -2.21 -3.48
N ARG A 100 5.95 -1.06 -3.11
CA ARG A 100 5.23 -0.15 -4.00
C ARG A 100 5.53 1.31 -3.67
N PRO A 101 5.29 2.26 -4.59
CA PRO A 101 5.34 3.67 -4.27
C PRO A 101 4.07 4.13 -3.54
N PHE A 102 4.23 5.12 -2.67
CA PHE A 102 3.18 6.04 -2.29
C PHE A 102 3.35 7.33 -3.07
N ASN A 103 2.29 7.72 -3.76
CA ASN A 103 2.27 8.87 -4.65
C ASN A 103 1.29 9.94 -4.16
N ILE A 104 1.66 11.18 -4.30
CA ILE A 104 0.70 12.27 -4.47
C ILE A 104 0.48 12.51 -5.96
N VAL A 105 -0.75 12.86 -6.32
CA VAL A 105 -1.18 13.07 -7.70
C VAL A 105 -1.71 14.49 -7.82
N THR A 106 -1.11 15.24 -8.73
CA THR A 106 -1.39 16.67 -8.88
C THR A 106 -1.54 17.06 -10.34
N LYS A 107 -2.28 18.14 -10.60
CA LYS A 107 -2.26 18.83 -11.90
C LYS A 107 -0.95 19.59 -12.09
N ASP A 108 -0.64 19.96 -13.33
CA ASP A 108 0.57 20.73 -13.64
C ASP A 108 0.61 22.11 -12.95
N LYS A 109 -0.57 22.72 -12.77
CA LYS A 109 -0.73 24.00 -12.07
C LYS A 109 -1.44 23.78 -10.74
N LEU A 110 -0.67 23.83 -9.66
CA LEU A 110 -1.21 23.84 -8.31
C LEU A 110 -1.54 25.25 -7.84
N SER A 111 -2.48 25.34 -6.90
CA SER A 111 -2.64 26.54 -6.09
C SER A 111 -1.39 26.77 -5.25
N LYS A 112 -1.15 28.02 -4.84
CA LYS A 112 0.02 28.39 -4.03
C LYS A 112 0.10 27.57 -2.74
N GLN A 113 -1.04 27.33 -2.08
CA GLN A 113 -1.12 26.55 -0.84
C GLN A 113 -0.90 25.04 -1.08
N ALA A 114 -1.41 24.48 -2.17
CA ALA A 114 -1.16 23.08 -2.50
C ALA A 114 0.32 22.85 -2.85
N GLN A 115 0.94 23.79 -3.57
CA GLN A 115 2.36 23.74 -3.85
C GLN A 115 3.22 23.85 -2.58
N ASP A 116 2.82 24.69 -1.62
CA ASP A 116 3.53 24.83 -0.35
C ASP A 116 3.48 23.53 0.47
N PHE A 117 2.32 22.87 0.49
CA PHE A 117 2.18 21.59 1.16
C PHE A 117 2.95 20.46 0.46
N GLU A 118 2.93 20.40 -0.89
CA GLU A 118 3.78 19.48 -1.65
C GLU A 118 5.28 19.71 -1.34
N ASN A 119 5.73 20.97 -1.30
CA ASN A 119 7.10 21.32 -0.94
C ASN A 119 7.45 20.87 0.48
N TYR A 120 6.51 20.94 1.42
CA TYR A 120 6.70 20.43 2.78
C TYR A 120 6.85 18.91 2.79
N ILE A 121 5.97 18.19 2.13
CA ILE A 121 6.04 16.71 2.03
C ILE A 121 7.40 16.26 1.48
N MET A 122 7.89 16.94 0.45
CA MET A 122 9.16 16.61 -0.21
C MET A 122 10.40 17.25 0.44
N SER A 123 10.23 17.99 1.52
CA SER A 123 11.34 18.57 2.29
C SER A 123 11.99 17.55 3.24
N ALA A 124 13.14 17.92 3.78
CA ALA A 124 13.83 17.13 4.80
C ALA A 124 12.93 16.85 6.03
N ASP A 125 12.12 17.84 6.43
CA ASP A 125 11.17 17.70 7.55
C ASP A 125 10.06 16.70 7.20
N GLY A 126 9.44 16.83 6.03
CA GLY A 126 8.40 15.90 5.56
C GLY A 126 8.94 14.47 5.37
N GLN A 127 10.10 14.33 4.76
CA GLN A 127 10.73 13.02 4.55
C GLN A 127 11.18 12.37 5.87
N LYS A 128 11.54 13.17 6.89
CA LYS A 128 11.80 12.65 8.22
C LYS A 128 10.52 12.09 8.87
N ILE A 129 9.39 12.77 8.75
CA ILE A 129 8.09 12.27 9.24
C ILE A 129 7.74 10.93 8.59
N ILE A 130 7.93 10.82 7.29
CA ILE A 130 7.73 9.57 6.54
C ILE A 130 8.58 8.44 7.14
N GLN A 131 9.87 8.68 7.36
CA GLN A 131 10.78 7.69 7.93
C GLN A 131 10.41 7.32 9.36
N ASP A 132 10.10 8.30 10.22
CA ASP A 132 9.77 8.09 11.62
C ASP A 132 8.45 7.29 11.80
N ASN A 133 7.61 7.23 10.76
CA ASN A 133 6.36 6.46 10.74
C ASN A 133 6.47 5.11 10.00
N GLY A 134 7.68 4.61 9.77
CA GLY A 134 7.91 3.24 9.25
C GLY A 134 7.85 3.10 7.74
N TYR A 135 7.97 4.21 7.00
CA TYR A 135 8.07 4.21 5.54
C TYR A 135 9.51 4.51 5.09
N ILE A 136 9.80 4.25 3.83
CA ILE A 136 11.09 4.57 3.23
C ILE A 136 10.98 5.92 2.52
N LYS A 137 11.92 6.84 2.79
CA LYS A 137 12.00 8.12 2.13
C LYS A 137 12.06 7.98 0.61
N ALA A 138 11.42 8.90 -0.10
CA ALA A 138 11.57 9.04 -1.53
C ALA A 138 12.88 9.73 -1.90
N ASP A 139 13.36 10.65 -1.05
CA ASP A 139 14.60 11.41 -1.25
C ASP A 139 15.39 11.50 0.06
N GLU A 140 16.59 10.90 0.07
CA GLU A 140 17.53 10.96 1.19
C GLU A 140 18.24 12.32 1.32
N LYS A 141 18.22 13.13 0.25
CA LYS A 141 18.87 14.45 0.17
C LYS A 141 17.85 15.59 0.06
N ALA A 142 16.64 15.36 0.53
CA ALA A 142 15.55 16.33 0.47
C ALA A 142 15.99 17.70 1.02
N PRO A 143 15.61 18.81 0.37
CA PRO A 143 15.98 20.15 0.82
C PRO A 143 15.22 20.53 2.10
N ALA A 144 15.76 21.50 2.84
CA ALA A 144 15.04 22.09 3.94
C ALA A 144 13.74 22.76 3.46
N TYR A 145 12.67 22.64 4.26
CA TYR A 145 11.42 23.31 3.93
C TYR A 145 11.56 24.83 3.97
N LYS A 146 11.00 25.48 2.95
CA LYS A 146 10.86 26.93 2.87
C LYS A 146 9.43 27.25 2.46
N SER A 147 8.67 27.90 3.36
CA SER A 147 7.32 28.34 3.05
C SER A 147 7.33 29.35 1.91
N ASN A 148 6.38 29.23 1.01
CA ASN A 148 6.15 30.22 -0.05
C ASN A 148 5.20 31.36 0.40
N GLY A 149 4.84 31.40 1.69
CA GLY A 149 3.90 32.39 2.26
C GLY A 149 2.45 32.17 1.83
N ALA A 150 2.08 30.92 1.53
CA ALA A 150 0.71 30.57 1.17
C ALA A 150 -0.24 30.67 2.37
N LYS A 151 -1.52 30.94 2.06
CA LYS A 151 -2.64 30.96 2.98
C LYS A 151 -3.85 30.26 2.36
N GLY A 152 -4.72 29.70 3.16
CA GLY A 152 -5.97 29.11 2.71
C GLY A 152 -6.10 27.63 3.02
N LYS A 153 -6.83 26.90 2.18
CA LYS A 153 -7.17 25.48 2.39
C LYS A 153 -6.61 24.61 1.27
N VAL A 154 -6.14 23.43 1.64
CA VAL A 154 -5.75 22.35 0.72
C VAL A 154 -6.60 21.12 1.02
N VAL A 155 -7.21 20.53 0.01
CA VAL A 155 -7.96 19.27 0.10
C VAL A 155 -7.12 18.16 -0.49
N VAL A 156 -6.84 17.15 0.32
CA VAL A 156 -6.09 15.95 -0.07
C VAL A 156 -7.03 14.76 0.01
N GLY A 157 -7.15 13.97 -1.05
CA GLY A 157 -8.07 12.85 -1.07
C GLY A 157 -7.51 11.58 -1.70
N GLY A 158 -7.93 10.41 -1.22
CA GLY A 158 -7.60 9.13 -1.85
C GLY A 158 -7.20 8.01 -0.90
N SER A 159 -6.18 7.27 -1.29
CA SER A 159 -5.75 6.00 -0.70
C SER A 159 -5.80 5.91 0.82
N SER A 160 -6.55 4.93 1.33
CA SER A 160 -6.60 4.62 2.77
C SER A 160 -5.25 4.15 3.34
N SER A 161 -4.35 3.62 2.51
CA SER A 161 -3.01 3.22 2.94
C SER A 161 -2.06 4.40 3.10
N VAL A 162 -2.25 5.47 2.32
CA VAL A 162 -1.46 6.71 2.41
C VAL A 162 -1.98 7.63 3.53
N THR A 163 -3.27 7.55 3.83
CA THR A 163 -3.94 8.43 4.83
C THR A 163 -3.20 8.52 6.16
N PRO A 164 -2.74 7.44 6.81
CA PRO A 164 -2.07 7.53 8.11
C PRO A 164 -0.82 8.43 8.09
N VAL A 165 0.05 8.29 7.10
CA VAL A 165 1.25 9.15 6.99
C VAL A 165 0.88 10.56 6.54
N MET A 166 -0.14 10.72 5.72
CA MET A 166 -0.61 12.05 5.29
C MET A 166 -1.17 12.87 6.45
N GLU A 167 -1.87 12.23 7.39
CA GLU A 167 -2.33 12.89 8.62
C GLU A 167 -1.14 13.35 9.49
N LYS A 168 -0.06 12.56 9.59
CA LYS A 168 1.16 12.98 10.29
C LYS A 168 1.86 14.15 9.62
N LEU A 169 1.93 14.13 8.29
CA LEU A 169 2.47 15.25 7.50
C LEU A 169 1.64 16.52 7.69
N LYS A 170 0.32 16.41 7.65
CA LYS A 170 -0.62 17.52 7.92
C LYS A 170 -0.43 18.10 9.31
N GLU A 171 -0.38 17.26 10.37
CA GLU A 171 -0.16 17.70 11.76
C GLU A 171 1.14 18.48 11.92
N ALA A 172 2.21 18.02 11.30
CA ALA A 172 3.51 18.67 11.36
C ALA A 172 3.56 19.95 10.51
N TYR A 173 2.97 19.91 9.30
CA TYR A 173 2.87 21.08 8.45
C TYR A 173 2.08 22.23 9.08
N ALA A 174 1.00 21.94 9.82
CA ALA A 174 0.23 22.94 10.55
C ALA A 174 1.05 23.72 11.59
N LYS A 175 2.15 23.14 12.07
CA LYS A 175 3.11 23.84 12.96
C LYS A 175 4.08 24.71 12.17
N ALA A 176 4.44 24.29 10.96
CA ALA A 176 5.36 25.00 10.07
C ALA A 176 4.69 26.16 9.32
N ASN A 177 3.41 26.02 8.95
CA ASN A 177 2.61 27.04 8.29
C ASN A 177 1.19 27.06 8.88
N LYS A 178 0.92 28.03 9.78
CA LYS A 178 -0.37 28.16 10.46
C LYS A 178 -1.47 28.81 9.61
N ASP A 179 -1.10 29.41 8.48
CA ASP A 179 -2.02 30.11 7.59
C ASP A 179 -2.65 29.18 6.53
N VAL A 180 -2.21 27.93 6.45
CA VAL A 180 -2.78 26.90 5.56
C VAL A 180 -3.42 25.80 6.38
N THR A 181 -4.67 25.48 6.04
CA THR A 181 -5.40 24.33 6.60
C THR A 181 -5.42 23.19 5.59
N VAL A 182 -4.95 22.02 5.99
CA VAL A 182 -5.02 20.80 5.16
C VAL A 182 -6.17 19.92 5.64
N GLU A 183 -7.04 19.52 4.72
CA GLU A 183 -8.10 18.53 4.96
C GLU A 183 -7.75 17.25 4.24
N VAL A 184 -7.77 16.11 4.94
CA VAL A 184 -7.50 14.79 4.37
C VAL A 184 -8.80 14.00 4.33
N GLN A 185 -9.14 13.50 3.14
CA GLN A 185 -10.35 12.72 2.85
C GLN A 185 -9.95 11.31 2.41
N GLN A 186 -10.24 10.33 3.25
CA GLN A 186 -9.92 8.94 2.95
C GLN A 186 -10.92 8.33 1.96
N SER A 187 -10.39 7.67 0.93
CA SER A 187 -11.13 6.82 0.01
C SER A 187 -10.20 5.69 -0.52
N ASP A 188 -10.19 5.44 -1.80
CA ASP A 188 -9.26 4.54 -2.50
C ASP A 188 -8.37 5.33 -3.49
N SER A 189 -7.36 4.66 -4.06
CA SER A 189 -6.40 5.30 -4.97
C SER A 189 -7.05 5.77 -6.27
N THR A 190 -7.96 5.01 -6.84
CA THR A 190 -8.62 5.38 -8.10
C THR A 190 -9.50 6.61 -7.91
N THR A 191 -10.24 6.67 -6.81
CA THR A 191 -11.03 7.85 -6.42
C THR A 191 -10.11 9.06 -6.21
N GLY A 192 -8.98 8.89 -5.51
CA GLY A 192 -8.01 9.98 -5.31
C GLY A 192 -7.45 10.54 -6.61
N VAL A 193 -7.08 9.67 -7.55
CA VAL A 193 -6.60 10.08 -8.88
C VAL A 193 -7.70 10.78 -9.67
N THR A 194 -8.92 10.25 -9.66
CA THR A 194 -10.07 10.85 -10.35
C THR A 194 -10.38 12.23 -9.81
N ASN A 195 -10.41 12.38 -8.49
CA ASN A 195 -10.66 13.67 -7.83
C ASN A 195 -9.58 14.72 -8.17
N ALA A 196 -8.32 14.31 -8.28
CA ALA A 196 -7.24 15.19 -8.73
C ALA A 196 -7.41 15.61 -10.19
N ILE A 197 -7.80 14.69 -11.08
CA ILE A 197 -8.08 14.96 -12.49
C ILE A 197 -9.25 15.94 -12.61
N GLU A 198 -10.32 15.73 -11.88
CA GLU A 198 -11.54 16.57 -11.92
C GLU A 198 -11.35 17.91 -11.17
N GLY A 199 -10.37 17.99 -10.25
CA GLY A 199 -10.10 19.17 -9.43
C GLY A 199 -11.03 19.29 -8.22
N THR A 200 -11.66 18.20 -7.81
CA THR A 200 -12.46 18.13 -6.57
C THR A 200 -11.57 17.98 -5.32
N CYS A 201 -10.32 17.56 -5.48
CA CYS A 201 -9.25 17.77 -4.51
C CYS A 201 -8.04 18.45 -5.18
N ASP A 202 -7.20 19.08 -4.35
CA ASP A 202 -5.97 19.73 -4.81
C ASP A 202 -4.85 18.70 -5.04
N ILE A 203 -4.82 17.67 -4.21
CA ILE A 203 -3.81 16.61 -4.20
C ILE A 203 -4.51 15.26 -4.03
N GLY A 204 -4.32 14.36 -4.99
CA GLY A 204 -4.75 12.96 -4.87
C GLY A 204 -3.72 12.13 -4.13
N MET A 205 -4.14 11.06 -3.47
CA MET A 205 -3.26 10.05 -2.86
C MET A 205 -3.43 8.71 -3.56
N ALA A 206 -2.34 8.11 -4.01
CA ALA A 206 -2.34 6.79 -4.63
C ALA A 206 -1.23 5.90 -4.06
N SER A 207 -1.57 4.65 -3.76
CA SER A 207 -0.63 3.63 -3.27
C SER A 207 -0.24 2.62 -4.36
N ARG A 208 -0.16 3.11 -5.57
CA ARG A 208 0.26 2.46 -6.82
C ARG A 208 0.75 3.51 -7.81
N ASP A 209 1.39 3.08 -8.87
CA ASP A 209 1.66 3.96 -10.00
C ASP A 209 0.37 4.37 -10.72
N LEU A 210 0.44 5.49 -11.46
CA LEU A 210 -0.65 5.89 -12.34
C LEU A 210 -0.75 4.91 -13.51
N ALA A 211 -1.97 4.56 -13.89
CA ALA A 211 -2.22 3.91 -15.17
C ALA A 211 -1.93 4.88 -16.32
N ASP A 212 -1.50 4.36 -17.48
CA ASP A 212 -1.25 5.19 -18.67
C ASP A 212 -2.44 6.06 -19.08
N SER A 213 -3.65 5.54 -18.88
CA SER A 213 -4.90 6.25 -19.14
C SER A 213 -5.14 7.41 -18.18
N GLU A 214 -4.64 7.33 -16.95
CA GLU A 214 -4.73 8.38 -15.92
C GLU A 214 -3.69 9.47 -16.19
N ALA A 215 -2.44 9.07 -16.45
CA ALA A 215 -1.34 10.02 -16.75
C ALA A 215 -1.64 10.92 -17.96
N LYS A 216 -2.34 10.39 -18.97
CA LYS A 216 -2.77 11.16 -20.17
C LYS A 216 -3.84 12.22 -19.89
N LYS A 217 -4.41 12.26 -18.68
CA LYS A 217 -5.46 13.23 -18.30
C LYS A 217 -4.93 14.51 -17.63
N GLY A 218 -3.64 14.81 -17.79
CA GLY A 218 -3.03 16.06 -17.31
C GLY A 218 -2.75 16.09 -15.82
N VAL A 219 -2.47 14.94 -15.24
CA VAL A 219 -1.96 14.79 -13.88
C VAL A 219 -0.59 14.12 -13.88
N LYS A 220 0.18 14.39 -12.85
CA LYS A 220 1.48 13.75 -12.58
C LYS A 220 1.47 13.10 -11.21
N ALA A 221 2.21 12.01 -11.07
CA ALA A 221 2.50 11.41 -9.78
C ALA A 221 3.88 11.85 -9.29
N THR A 222 3.96 12.16 -8.01
CA THR A 222 5.22 12.40 -7.29
C THR A 222 5.33 11.34 -6.20
N VAL A 223 6.38 10.53 -6.26
CA VAL A 223 6.66 9.54 -5.22
C VAL A 223 7.05 10.26 -3.93
N ILE A 224 6.31 10.06 -2.87
CA ILE A 224 6.59 10.65 -1.54
C ILE A 224 7.26 9.67 -0.59
N ALA A 225 7.01 8.37 -0.78
CA ALA A 225 7.56 7.28 0.02
C ALA A 225 7.58 5.97 -0.76
N LYS A 226 8.36 4.99 -0.30
CA LYS A 226 8.18 3.57 -0.64
C LYS A 226 7.61 2.84 0.56
N ASP A 227 6.72 1.90 0.29
CA ASP A 227 6.01 1.13 1.30
C ASP A 227 6.02 -0.36 0.95
N GLY A 228 6.28 -1.21 1.94
CA GLY A 228 6.09 -2.64 1.80
C GLY A 228 4.62 -3.02 1.93
N ILE A 229 4.18 -4.05 1.21
CA ILE A 229 2.89 -4.69 1.46
C ILE A 229 3.13 -5.91 2.33
N ALA A 230 2.64 -5.89 3.57
CA ALA A 230 2.70 -7.02 4.48
C ALA A 230 1.49 -7.94 4.25
N VAL A 231 1.76 -9.22 4.07
CA VAL A 231 0.71 -10.26 4.14
C VAL A 231 0.50 -10.57 5.61
N ILE A 232 -0.74 -10.48 6.06
CA ILE A 232 -1.12 -10.57 7.47
C ILE A 232 -2.06 -11.73 7.74
N VAL A 233 -1.91 -12.30 8.93
CA VAL A 233 -2.79 -13.33 9.47
C VAL A 233 -3.19 -12.96 10.89
N ASN A 234 -4.18 -13.67 11.42
CA ASN A 234 -4.55 -13.55 12.84
C ASN A 234 -3.34 -13.85 13.75
N LYS A 235 -3.24 -13.20 14.90
CA LYS A 235 -2.15 -13.40 15.87
C LYS A 235 -1.96 -14.86 16.29
N ASP A 236 -3.07 -15.59 16.44
CA ASP A 236 -3.08 -17.00 16.86
C ASP A 236 -2.80 -17.97 15.70
N SER A 237 -2.67 -17.49 14.47
CA SER A 237 -2.36 -18.31 13.31
C SER A 237 -1.01 -19.01 13.47
N LYS A 238 -0.93 -20.25 13.02
CA LYS A 238 0.31 -21.03 12.98
C LYS A 238 1.13 -20.82 11.72
N VAL A 239 0.64 -19.98 10.81
CA VAL A 239 1.34 -19.62 9.57
C VAL A 239 2.34 -18.52 9.89
N ASP A 240 3.64 -18.79 9.73
CA ASP A 240 4.73 -17.84 9.98
C ASP A 240 5.41 -17.40 8.68
N GLU A 241 5.29 -18.22 7.64
CA GLU A 241 5.92 -17.99 6.34
C GLU A 241 5.06 -18.53 5.20
N LEU A 242 5.07 -17.83 4.07
CA LEU A 242 4.49 -18.25 2.80
C LEU A 242 5.46 -17.94 1.66
N THR A 243 5.42 -18.75 0.61
CA THR A 243 6.04 -18.37 -0.66
C THR A 243 5.11 -17.48 -1.47
N SER A 244 5.67 -16.69 -2.38
CA SER A 244 4.88 -15.89 -3.33
C SER A 244 3.91 -16.77 -4.13
N ALA A 245 4.31 -18.00 -4.49
CA ALA A 245 3.46 -18.95 -5.17
C ALA A 245 2.27 -19.40 -4.31
N GLN A 246 2.48 -19.65 -3.01
CA GLN A 246 1.40 -20.01 -2.08
C GLN A 246 0.40 -18.87 -1.90
N VAL A 247 0.86 -17.61 -1.78
CA VAL A 247 0.00 -16.45 -1.73
C VAL A 247 -0.86 -16.36 -2.99
N LYS A 248 -0.24 -16.49 -4.17
CA LYS A 248 -0.95 -16.53 -5.44
C LYS A 248 -2.02 -17.62 -5.48
N ASP A 249 -1.68 -18.85 -5.07
CA ASP A 249 -2.61 -19.98 -5.10
C ASP A 249 -3.79 -19.80 -4.14
N ILE A 250 -3.58 -19.16 -2.98
CA ILE A 250 -4.66 -18.79 -2.06
C ILE A 250 -5.61 -17.80 -2.72
N TYR A 251 -5.09 -16.69 -3.26
CA TYR A 251 -5.92 -15.62 -3.81
C TYR A 251 -6.53 -15.96 -5.18
N THR A 252 -6.00 -16.95 -5.89
CA THR A 252 -6.64 -17.50 -7.12
C THR A 252 -7.59 -18.66 -6.84
N GLY A 253 -7.75 -19.07 -5.57
CA GLY A 253 -8.68 -20.11 -5.15
C GLY A 253 -8.19 -21.54 -5.39
N LYS A 254 -6.92 -21.73 -5.73
CA LYS A 254 -6.32 -23.07 -5.89
C LYS A 254 -6.04 -23.74 -4.56
N THR A 255 -5.68 -22.96 -3.53
CA THR A 255 -5.45 -23.42 -2.16
C THR A 255 -6.52 -22.84 -1.26
N THR A 256 -7.36 -23.70 -0.67
CA THR A 256 -8.52 -23.29 0.14
C THR A 256 -8.43 -23.77 1.60
N LYS A 257 -7.43 -24.56 1.95
CA LYS A 257 -7.26 -25.15 3.28
C LYS A 257 -5.90 -24.85 3.87
N LEU A 258 -5.84 -24.53 5.17
CA LEU A 258 -4.60 -24.27 5.91
C LEU A 258 -3.66 -25.50 5.93
N SER A 259 -4.19 -26.71 5.92
CA SER A 259 -3.42 -27.95 5.87
C SER A 259 -2.58 -28.07 4.59
N LEU A 260 -2.98 -27.43 3.50
CA LEU A 260 -2.25 -27.45 2.22
C LEU A 260 -1.07 -26.46 2.15
N ILE A 261 -1.01 -25.51 3.08
CA ILE A 261 0.10 -24.52 3.14
C ILE A 261 1.40 -25.16 3.62
N HIS A 262 1.32 -26.19 4.45
CA HIS A 262 2.50 -26.85 5.06
C HIS A 262 3.13 -27.94 4.19
N ILE A 263 2.65 -28.16 2.97
CA ILE A 263 3.21 -29.13 2.03
C ILE A 263 4.11 -28.42 1.02
N SER A 264 5.16 -27.76 1.49
CA SER A 264 6.36 -27.54 0.67
C SER A 264 7.32 -28.71 0.93
N GLU A 265 7.38 -29.66 -0.02
CA GLU A 265 8.39 -30.70 0.01
C GLU A 265 9.79 -30.07 0.09
N PRO A 266 10.67 -30.54 0.99
CA PRO A 266 12.08 -30.20 0.88
C PRO A 266 12.58 -30.78 -0.44
N THR A 267 13.08 -29.94 -1.32
CA THR A 267 13.78 -30.36 -2.55
C THR A 267 14.88 -31.34 -2.15
N ARG A 268 14.63 -32.61 -2.37
CA ARG A 268 15.63 -33.65 -2.21
C ARG A 268 16.73 -33.38 -3.22
N LEU A 269 17.83 -32.81 -2.78
CA LEU A 269 19.10 -32.88 -3.48
C LEU A 269 19.42 -34.37 -3.65
N LEU A 270 19.17 -34.89 -4.86
CA LEU A 270 19.74 -36.16 -5.26
C LEU A 270 21.26 -36.00 -5.29
N SER A 271 21.93 -36.42 -4.25
CA SER A 271 23.34 -36.71 -4.30
C SER A 271 23.51 -37.89 -5.24
N ILE A 272 24.02 -37.65 -6.42
CA ILE A 272 24.53 -38.68 -7.32
C ILE A 272 25.92 -39.00 -6.80
N SER A 273 26.05 -40.16 -6.24
CA SER A 273 27.34 -40.84 -5.99
C SER A 273 27.80 -41.50 -7.28
#